data_f62cfe4766b4bd8689e73df56829fd65
#
_entry.id   f62cfe4766b4bd8689e73df56829fd65
#
_cell.length_a   1.000
_cell.length_b   1.000
_cell.length_c   1.000
_cell.angle_alpha   90.00
_cell.angle_beta   90.00
_cell.angle_gamma   90.00
#
_symmetry.space_group_name_H-M   'P 1'
#
loop_
_entity.id
_entity.type
_entity.pdbx_description
1 polymer ?
#
loop_
_entity_poly.entity_id
_entity_poly.type
_entity_poly.pdbx_seq_one_letter_code
_entity_poly.pdbx_strand_id
1 'polypeptide(L)'
;MPRPENTLMPNRLALEPSPYLLQHANNPVDWFPWGEEAFTRARDEGRPIFLSIGYSTCHWCHVMEHESFEDPEIAGLMNESFVNIKVDREERPDLDSIYMQAVVAMTGRGGWPMT
;
A
#
# COMPACT_ATOMS: atom_id res chain seq x y z
N MET A 1 5.27 -12.30 -12.54
CA MET A 1 4.85 -13.69 -12.45
C MET A 1 3.94 -13.90 -11.27
N PRO A 2 2.75 -14.41 -11.47
CA PRO A 2 1.91 -14.71 -10.33
C PRO A 2 2.54 -15.79 -9.48
N ARG A 3 2.39 -15.66 -8.19
CA ARG A 3 2.88 -16.66 -7.26
C ARG A 3 1.72 -17.60 -6.96
N PRO A 4 1.77 -18.87 -7.39
CA PRO A 4 0.64 -19.78 -7.18
C PRO A 4 0.33 -19.95 -5.70
N GLU A 5 1.32 -19.75 -4.85
CA GLU A 5 1.20 -19.88 -3.41
C GLU A 5 0.93 -18.54 -2.71
N ASN A 6 0.44 -17.53 -3.43
CA ASN A 6 0.25 -16.19 -2.89
C ASN A 6 -0.56 -16.19 -1.60
N THR A 7 -1.54 -17.08 -1.49
CA THR A 7 -2.36 -17.17 -0.29
C THR A 7 -1.58 -17.66 0.91
N LEU A 8 -0.42 -18.31 0.67
CA LEU A 8 0.41 -18.90 1.72
C LEU A 8 1.69 -18.13 1.97
N MET A 9 2.08 -17.26 1.02
CA MET A 9 3.35 -16.54 1.10
C MET A 9 3.07 -15.06 1.37
N PRO A 10 3.49 -14.56 2.53
CA PRO A 10 3.31 -13.14 2.83
C PRO A 10 4.15 -12.28 1.90
N ASN A 11 3.71 -11.05 1.71
CA ASN A 11 4.49 -10.07 0.96
C ASN A 11 5.60 -9.47 1.84
N ARG A 12 6.32 -8.47 1.32
CA ARG A 12 7.46 -7.86 2.01
C ARG A 12 7.11 -7.20 3.33
N LEU A 13 5.83 -6.88 3.56
CA LEU A 13 5.40 -6.25 4.80
C LEU A 13 5.55 -7.17 6.01
N ALA A 14 5.67 -8.48 5.78
CA ALA A 14 5.89 -9.43 6.86
C ALA A 14 7.19 -9.18 7.64
N LEU A 15 8.14 -8.46 7.04
CA LEU A 15 9.42 -8.15 7.66
C LEU A 15 9.43 -6.79 8.35
N GLU A 16 8.31 -6.07 8.32
CA GLU A 16 8.23 -4.72 8.87
C GLU A 16 7.80 -4.74 10.33
N PRO A 17 8.30 -3.80 11.15
CA PRO A 17 7.92 -3.74 12.57
C PRO A 17 6.54 -3.14 12.82
N SER A 18 6.00 -2.40 11.86
CA SER A 18 4.72 -1.70 12.02
C SER A 18 3.56 -2.69 12.13
N PRO A 19 2.74 -2.63 13.20
CA PRO A 19 1.54 -3.48 13.28
C PRO A 19 0.57 -3.26 12.13
N TYR A 20 0.42 -2.03 11.66
CA TYR A 20 -0.44 -1.73 10.54
C TYR A 20 0.04 -2.43 9.26
N LEU A 21 1.34 -2.35 8.97
CA LEU A 21 1.90 -3.01 7.79
C LEU A 21 1.78 -4.53 7.91
N LEU A 22 1.99 -5.07 9.11
CA LEU A 22 1.86 -6.51 9.32
C LEU A 22 0.43 -7.00 9.07
N GLN A 23 -0.57 -6.17 9.30
CA GLN A 23 -1.96 -6.51 9.00
C GLN A 23 -2.18 -6.79 7.52
N HIS A 24 -1.35 -6.22 6.66
CA HIS A 24 -1.46 -6.36 5.21
C HIS A 24 -0.44 -7.35 4.63
N ALA A 25 0.32 -8.03 5.48
CA ALA A 25 1.38 -8.94 5.02
C ALA A 25 0.84 -10.12 4.20
N ASN A 26 -0.35 -10.60 4.51
CA ASN A 26 -0.96 -11.72 3.80
C ASN A 26 -1.98 -11.29 2.75
N ASN A 27 -1.99 -10.02 2.42
CA ASN A 27 -2.89 -9.45 1.43
C ASN A 27 -2.49 -9.95 0.02
N PRO A 28 -3.45 -10.22 -0.88
CA PRO A 28 -3.09 -10.64 -2.25
C PRO A 28 -2.39 -9.56 -3.07
N VAL A 29 -2.48 -8.29 -2.67
CA VAL A 29 -1.67 -7.24 -3.27
C VAL A 29 -0.23 -7.43 -2.82
N ASP A 30 0.70 -7.36 -3.77
CA ASP A 30 2.14 -7.49 -3.48
C ASP A 30 2.67 -6.14 -2.98
N TRP A 31 2.41 -5.85 -1.71
CA TRP A 31 2.78 -4.59 -1.10
C TRP A 31 4.28 -4.48 -0.83
N PHE A 32 4.81 -3.29 -1.06
CA PHE A 32 6.18 -2.92 -0.71
C PHE A 32 6.13 -1.89 0.41
N PRO A 33 7.10 -1.92 1.34
CA PRO A 33 7.29 -0.76 2.22
C PRO A 33 7.91 0.38 1.44
N TRP A 34 7.81 1.58 1.95
CA TRP A 34 8.47 2.74 1.35
C TRP A 34 9.98 2.53 1.38
N GLY A 35 10.63 2.60 0.24
CA GLY A 35 12.08 2.43 0.18
C GLY A 35 12.60 2.18 -1.23
N GLU A 36 13.91 2.00 -1.30
CA GLU A 36 14.65 1.86 -2.56
C GLU A 36 14.19 0.68 -3.41
N GLU A 37 13.85 -0.44 -2.79
CA GLU A 37 13.42 -1.61 -3.55
C GLU A 37 12.22 -1.30 -4.42
N ALA A 38 11.22 -0.61 -3.83
CA ALA A 38 10.02 -0.24 -4.57
C ALA A 38 10.32 0.75 -5.68
N PHE A 39 11.15 1.75 -5.40
CA PHE A 39 11.49 2.77 -6.39
C PHE A 39 12.29 2.20 -7.54
N THR A 40 13.24 1.34 -7.23
CA THR A 40 14.05 0.66 -8.25
C THR A 40 13.16 -0.21 -9.14
N ARG A 41 12.25 -0.94 -8.54
CA ARG A 41 11.32 -1.79 -9.29
C ARG A 41 10.43 -0.98 -10.21
N ALA A 42 9.89 0.15 -9.71
CA ALA A 42 9.03 1.02 -10.50
C ALA A 42 9.76 1.59 -11.70
N ARG A 43 11.00 2.05 -11.49
CA ARG A 43 11.82 2.61 -12.55
C ARG A 43 12.21 1.56 -13.58
N ASP A 44 12.68 0.40 -13.12
CA ASP A 44 13.19 -0.64 -14.01
C ASP A 44 12.08 -1.28 -14.84
N GLU A 45 10.88 -1.39 -14.29
CA GLU A 45 9.75 -2.00 -14.99
C GLU A 45 8.86 -0.98 -15.67
N GLY A 46 9.14 0.31 -15.50
CA GLY A 46 8.33 1.37 -16.09
C GLY A 46 6.91 1.41 -15.60
N ARG A 47 6.67 1.04 -14.34
CA ARG A 47 5.34 1.02 -13.73
C ARG A 47 5.15 2.17 -12.76
N PRO A 48 3.96 2.81 -12.76
CA PRO A 48 3.69 3.86 -11.79
C PRO A 48 3.55 3.27 -10.37
N ILE A 49 3.72 4.13 -9.39
CA ILE A 49 3.57 3.77 -7.99
C ILE A 49 2.13 4.02 -7.54
N PHE A 50 1.52 3.02 -6.90
CA PHE A 50 0.26 3.17 -6.19
C PHE A 50 0.61 3.29 -4.70
N LEU A 51 0.40 4.47 -4.14
CA LEU A 51 0.77 4.76 -2.76
C LEU A 51 -0.47 4.78 -1.88
N SER A 52 -0.47 3.98 -0.83
CA SER A 52 -1.56 3.93 0.14
C SER A 52 -1.02 4.25 1.53
N ILE A 53 -1.58 5.25 2.17
CA ILE A 53 -1.18 5.69 3.52
C ILE A 53 -2.36 5.54 4.47
N GLY A 54 -2.13 4.90 5.60
CA GLY A 54 -3.16 4.70 6.60
C GLY A 54 -2.56 4.41 7.97
N TYR A 55 -3.36 3.86 8.88
CA TYR A 55 -2.91 3.51 10.23
C TYR A 55 -3.81 2.42 10.83
N SER A 56 -3.32 1.79 11.93
CA SER A 56 -3.96 0.58 12.49
C SER A 56 -5.42 0.76 12.87
N THR A 57 -5.78 1.92 13.41
CA THR A 57 -7.12 2.18 13.90
C THR A 57 -7.98 2.93 12.88
N CYS A 58 -7.53 3.05 11.66
CA CYS A 58 -8.25 3.73 10.58
C CYS A 58 -9.40 2.86 10.08
N HIS A 59 -10.63 3.22 10.42
CA HIS A 59 -11.80 2.44 10.02
C HIS A 59 -11.90 2.29 8.50
N TRP A 60 -11.79 3.40 7.77
CA TRP A 60 -11.93 3.36 6.31
C TRP A 60 -10.77 2.67 5.60
N CYS A 61 -9.58 2.65 6.23
CA CYS A 61 -8.48 1.88 5.71
C CYS A 61 -8.81 0.38 5.72
N HIS A 62 -9.44 -0.09 6.79
CA HIS A 62 -9.86 -1.49 6.90
C HIS A 62 -11.01 -1.81 5.94
N VAL A 63 -11.93 -0.89 5.75
CA VAL A 63 -13.00 -1.05 4.77
C VAL A 63 -12.43 -1.20 3.37
N MET A 64 -11.47 -0.35 2.99
CA MET A 64 -10.85 -0.42 1.68
C MET A 64 -10.09 -1.73 1.49
N GLU A 65 -9.39 -2.20 2.52
CA GLU A 65 -8.71 -3.49 2.46
C GLU A 65 -9.72 -4.60 2.18
N HIS A 66 -10.80 -4.62 2.94
CA HIS A 66 -11.81 -5.67 2.85
C HIS A 66 -12.51 -5.68 1.50
N GLU A 67 -12.81 -4.51 0.95
CA GLU A 67 -13.57 -4.40 -0.30
C GLU A 67 -12.69 -4.54 -1.53
N SER A 68 -11.43 -4.13 -1.47
CA SER A 68 -10.59 -4.04 -2.66
C SER A 68 -9.30 -4.82 -2.55
N PHE A 69 -8.53 -4.62 -1.47
CA PHE A 69 -7.18 -5.20 -1.40
C PHE A 69 -7.18 -6.69 -1.10
N GLU A 70 -8.27 -7.22 -0.57
CA GLU A 70 -8.43 -8.66 -0.34
C GLU A 70 -9.08 -9.37 -1.53
N ASP A 71 -9.58 -8.62 -2.51
CA ASP A 71 -10.17 -9.18 -3.70
C ASP A 71 -9.06 -9.64 -4.65
N PRO A 72 -8.96 -10.95 -4.96
CA PRO A 72 -7.87 -11.44 -5.81
C PRO A 72 -7.86 -10.86 -7.21
N GLU A 73 -9.01 -10.52 -7.76
CA GLU A 73 -9.09 -9.95 -9.11
C GLU A 73 -8.54 -8.53 -9.12
N ILE A 74 -8.96 -7.71 -8.16
CA ILE A 74 -8.46 -6.34 -8.05
C ILE A 74 -6.97 -6.36 -7.72
N ALA A 75 -6.55 -7.24 -6.81
CA ALA A 75 -5.14 -7.37 -6.45
C ALA A 75 -4.30 -7.77 -7.66
N GLY A 76 -4.81 -8.66 -8.50
CA GLY A 76 -4.12 -9.06 -9.73
C GLY A 76 -3.89 -7.88 -10.66
N LEU A 77 -4.90 -7.04 -10.84
CA LEU A 77 -4.77 -5.85 -11.67
C LEU A 77 -3.77 -4.86 -11.08
N MET A 78 -3.80 -4.68 -9.76
CA MET A 78 -2.84 -3.79 -9.08
C MET A 78 -1.41 -4.29 -9.23
N ASN A 79 -1.20 -5.60 -9.07
CA ASN A 79 0.13 -6.19 -9.15
C ASN A 79 0.71 -6.09 -10.56
N GLU A 80 -0.13 -6.17 -11.58
CA GLU A 80 0.30 -6.05 -12.97
C GLU A 80 0.60 -4.62 -13.38
N SER A 81 -0.18 -3.67 -12.87
CA SER A 81 -0.17 -2.31 -13.38
C SER A 81 0.68 -1.34 -12.57
N PHE A 82 0.90 -1.64 -11.30
CA PHE A 82 1.56 -0.71 -10.37
C PHE A 82 2.63 -1.41 -9.54
N VAL A 83 3.56 -0.61 -9.02
CA VAL A 83 4.34 -1.00 -7.85
C VAL A 83 3.59 -0.43 -6.65
N ASN A 84 3.11 -1.29 -5.77
CA ASN A 84 2.18 -0.91 -4.71
C ASN A 84 2.93 -0.70 -3.40
N ILE A 85 2.88 0.52 -2.86
CA ILE A 85 3.58 0.90 -1.63
C ILE A 85 2.55 1.17 -0.53
N LYS A 86 2.75 0.55 0.64
CA LYS A 86 1.93 0.75 1.82
C LYS A 86 2.72 1.49 2.87
N VAL A 87 2.15 2.55 3.44
CA VAL A 87 2.83 3.39 4.43
C VAL A 87 1.96 3.50 5.69
N ASP A 88 2.59 3.33 6.85
CA ASP A 88 1.97 3.60 8.14
C ASP A 88 2.25 5.06 8.50
N ARG A 89 1.21 5.89 8.62
CA ARG A 89 1.38 7.28 8.96
C ARG A 89 2.00 7.51 10.34
N GLU A 90 1.83 6.56 11.22
CA GLU A 90 2.40 6.67 12.57
C GLU A 90 3.90 6.43 12.56
N GLU A 91 4.39 5.64 11.60
CA GLU A 91 5.80 5.37 11.40
C GLU A 91 6.48 6.45 10.56
N ARG A 92 5.76 6.99 9.59
CA ARG A 92 6.25 8.01 8.66
C ARG A 92 5.29 9.21 8.61
N PRO A 93 5.20 9.97 9.71
CA PRO A 93 4.33 11.16 9.72
C PRO A 93 4.77 12.24 8.74
N ASP A 94 6.05 12.27 8.36
CA ASP A 94 6.57 13.18 7.35
C ASP A 94 5.92 12.94 5.99
N LEU A 95 5.83 11.67 5.58
CA LEU A 95 5.19 11.31 4.30
C LEU A 95 3.70 11.60 4.35
N ASP A 96 3.06 11.25 5.47
CA ASP A 96 1.63 11.51 5.66
C ASP A 96 1.34 13.01 5.49
N SER A 97 2.13 13.86 6.13
CA SER A 97 1.94 15.31 6.08
C SER A 97 2.10 15.85 4.67
N ILE A 98 3.16 15.44 3.96
CA ILE A 98 3.43 15.92 2.60
C ILE A 98 2.30 15.53 1.66
N TYR A 99 1.90 14.27 1.67
CA TYR A 99 0.88 13.79 0.74
C TYR A 99 -0.52 14.24 1.11
N MET A 100 -0.81 14.42 2.43
CA MET A 100 -2.08 15.00 2.84
C MET A 100 -2.23 16.43 2.34
N GLN A 101 -1.17 17.23 2.42
CA GLN A 101 -1.19 18.59 1.88
C GLN A 101 -1.46 18.58 0.37
N ALA A 102 -0.86 17.64 -0.35
CA ALA A 102 -1.09 17.51 -1.79
C ALA A 102 -2.56 17.13 -2.09
N VAL A 103 -3.10 16.18 -1.33
CA VAL A 103 -4.48 15.75 -1.52
C VAL A 103 -5.46 16.89 -1.24
N VAL A 104 -5.24 17.65 -0.15
CA VAL A 104 -6.08 18.80 0.18
C VAL A 104 -5.97 19.86 -0.89
N ALA A 105 -4.77 20.14 -1.40
CA ALA A 105 -4.57 21.13 -2.45
C ALA A 105 -5.29 20.74 -3.75
N MET A 106 -5.36 19.46 -4.07
CA MET A 106 -5.95 18.97 -5.32
C MET A 106 -7.45 18.76 -5.23
N THR A 107 -7.98 18.38 -4.05
CA THR A 107 -9.37 17.96 -3.92
C THR A 107 -10.18 18.81 -2.96
N GLY A 108 -9.54 19.66 -2.16
CA GLY A 108 -10.21 20.47 -1.14
C GLY A 108 -10.52 19.74 0.16
N ARG A 109 -10.19 18.47 0.25
CA ARG A 109 -10.38 17.68 1.49
C ARG A 109 -9.30 16.65 1.66
N GLY A 110 -9.10 16.25 2.92
CA GLY A 110 -8.18 15.19 3.27
C GLY A 110 -8.86 14.12 4.09
N GLY A 111 -8.11 13.11 4.45
CA GLY A 111 -8.57 11.99 5.26
C GLY A 111 -7.82 10.72 4.92
N TRP A 112 -8.09 9.67 5.65
CA TRP A 112 -7.48 8.37 5.42
C TRP A 112 -8.55 7.35 5.06
N PRO A 113 -8.21 6.33 4.25
CA PRO A 113 -6.89 6.12 3.65
C PRO A 113 -6.59 7.14 2.53
N MET A 114 -5.32 7.42 2.36
CA MET A 114 -4.82 8.24 1.26
C MET A 114 -4.22 7.35 0.19
N THR A 115 -4.53 7.64 -1.04
CA THR A 115 -4.04 6.85 -2.16
C THR A 115 -3.57 7.74 -3.30
#